data_f1d4cc84cd5e21246bbb596f355144bb
#
_entry.id   f1d4cc84cd5e21246bbb596f355144bb
#
_cell.length_a   1.000
_cell.length_b   1.000
_cell.length_c   1.000
_cell.angle_alpha   90.00
_cell.angle_beta   90.00
_cell.angle_gamma   90.00
#
_symmetry.space_group_name_H-M   'P 1'
#
loop_
_entity.id
_entity.type
_entity.pdbx_description
1 polymer ?
#
loop_
_entity_poly.entity_id
_entity_poly.type
_entity_poly.pdbx_seq_one_letter_code
_entity_poly.pdbx_strand_id
1 'polypeptide(L)'
;MKKMMTVIACLACCMLTTLARAEEKKVMVDPSGTWRWSFEMNGDSIDNVLKLNTDKDGKLAGTLEARGIKMDVQEGKVSGNEVSFQVEVQLEQKITVRFEGKIEADTIDGQLKAKGDGEEREFPWEATRSVQAADVVGAWQLKIVTPDGETLQPVLTIAEKEKVLVATYGINDKSVDVTELKLKDNQLSFEVDSEYQGSPLHVAYKGKPQGSRLKGSLEYSVDGNSGQLEFTGMLKEKK
;
A
#
# COMPACT_ATOMS: atom_id res chain seq x y z
N MET A 1 29.31 63.75 -57.35
CA MET A 1 28.50 62.66 -57.91
C MET A 1 29.13 61.35 -57.45
N LYS A 2 28.65 60.72 -56.39
CA LYS A 2 28.82 59.28 -56.11
C LYS A 2 27.75 58.92 -55.09
N LYS A 3 26.79 58.15 -55.51
CA LYS A 3 25.72 57.60 -54.69
C LYS A 3 26.29 56.52 -53.82
N MET A 4 26.13 56.66 -52.48
CA MET A 4 26.44 55.61 -51.50
C MET A 4 25.15 54.88 -51.16
N MET A 5 25.09 53.61 -51.52
CA MET A 5 23.96 52.71 -51.29
C MET A 5 24.15 52.02 -49.95
N THR A 6 23.27 52.35 -49.01
CA THR A 6 23.28 51.71 -47.65
C THR A 6 22.48 50.44 -47.72
N VAL A 7 23.15 49.31 -47.52
CA VAL A 7 22.54 47.98 -47.34
C VAL A 7 22.12 47.80 -45.90
N ILE A 8 20.81 47.72 -45.68
CA ILE A 8 20.25 47.37 -44.36
C ILE A 8 20.17 45.84 -44.33
N ALA A 9 21.01 45.22 -43.53
CA ALA A 9 20.92 43.81 -43.23
C ALA A 9 19.90 43.57 -42.06
N CYS A 10 18.72 43.02 -42.42
CA CYS A 10 17.77 42.53 -41.42
C CYS A 10 18.27 41.20 -40.81
N LEU A 11 18.75 41.26 -39.58
CA LEU A 11 19.01 40.07 -38.78
C LEU A 11 17.67 39.56 -38.22
N ALA A 12 17.08 38.58 -38.84
CA ALA A 12 15.95 37.85 -38.29
C ALA A 12 16.46 36.91 -37.17
N CYS A 13 16.31 37.33 -35.92
CA CYS A 13 16.61 36.53 -34.75
C CYS A 13 15.47 35.52 -34.55
N CYS A 14 15.62 34.29 -35.05
CA CYS A 14 14.73 33.18 -34.73
C CYS A 14 14.94 32.78 -33.25
N MET A 15 14.11 33.31 -32.38
CA MET A 15 13.97 32.76 -31.03
C MET A 15 13.29 31.38 -31.09
N LEU A 16 14.09 30.32 -31.07
CA LEU A 16 13.60 29.00 -30.77
C LEU A 16 13.22 28.97 -29.28
N THR A 17 11.95 29.19 -28.98
CA THR A 17 11.39 28.89 -27.67
C THR A 17 11.29 27.35 -27.56
N THR A 18 12.28 26.74 -26.93
CA THR A 18 12.16 25.37 -26.46
C THR A 18 11.11 25.34 -25.35
N LEU A 19 9.90 24.94 -25.70
CA LEU A 19 8.89 24.52 -24.71
C LEU A 19 9.44 23.32 -23.97
N ALA A 20 10.04 23.57 -22.81
CA ALA A 20 10.32 22.52 -21.84
C ALA A 20 8.97 21.97 -21.39
N ARG A 21 8.59 20.83 -21.98
CA ARG A 21 7.46 20.04 -21.51
C ARG A 21 7.87 19.53 -20.13
N ALA A 22 7.35 20.16 -19.08
CA ALA A 22 7.46 19.62 -17.74
C ALA A 22 6.84 18.22 -17.80
N GLU A 23 7.66 17.18 -17.68
CA GLU A 23 7.16 15.84 -17.38
C GLU A 23 6.42 15.95 -16.05
N GLU A 24 5.09 15.90 -16.09
CA GLU A 24 4.30 15.70 -14.88
C GLU A 24 4.81 14.43 -14.23
N LYS A 25 5.43 14.58 -13.08
CA LYS A 25 5.89 13.46 -12.25
C LYS A 25 4.63 12.66 -11.90
N LYS A 26 4.37 11.60 -12.68
CA LYS A 26 3.21 10.73 -12.51
C LYS A 26 3.28 10.19 -11.07
N VAL A 27 2.39 10.66 -10.21
CA VAL A 27 2.33 10.20 -8.82
C VAL A 27 2.03 8.72 -8.88
N MET A 28 2.98 7.90 -8.49
CA MET A 28 2.77 6.46 -8.40
C MET A 28 1.98 6.17 -7.13
N VAL A 29 0.78 5.66 -7.30
CA VAL A 29 -0.05 5.17 -6.20
C VAL A 29 0.42 3.77 -5.82
N ASP A 30 0.61 3.52 -4.53
CA ASP A 30 0.94 2.17 -4.04
C ASP A 30 -0.34 1.31 -4.01
N PRO A 31 -0.47 0.27 -4.87
CA PRO A 31 -1.62 -0.62 -4.90
C PRO A 31 -1.62 -1.63 -3.75
N SER A 32 -0.53 -1.71 -2.99
CA SER A 32 -0.40 -2.69 -1.90
C SER A 32 -1.50 -2.51 -0.87
N GLY A 33 -2.09 -3.61 -0.43
CA GLY A 33 -3.16 -3.62 0.57
C GLY A 33 -4.14 -4.75 0.39
N THR A 34 -5.18 -4.73 1.21
CA THR A 34 -6.31 -5.65 1.12
C THR A 34 -7.50 -4.89 0.54
N TRP A 35 -7.98 -5.38 -0.58
CA TRP A 35 -9.10 -4.83 -1.33
C TRP A 35 -10.27 -5.79 -1.26
N ARG A 36 -11.48 -5.29 -1.11
CA ARG A 36 -12.69 -6.10 -0.98
C ARG A 36 -13.80 -5.57 -1.86
N TRP A 37 -14.54 -6.48 -2.44
CA TRP A 37 -15.78 -6.21 -3.14
C TRP A 37 -16.66 -7.45 -3.13
N SER A 38 -17.95 -7.26 -3.40
CA SER A 38 -18.90 -8.34 -3.60
C SER A 38 -19.59 -8.17 -4.94
N PHE A 39 -19.95 -9.24 -5.58
CA PHE A 39 -20.82 -9.23 -6.75
C PHE A 39 -21.88 -10.33 -6.64
N GLU A 40 -23.00 -10.08 -7.28
CA GLU A 40 -24.10 -11.05 -7.30
C GLU A 40 -23.99 -11.96 -8.53
N MET A 41 -24.09 -13.26 -8.32
CA MET A 41 -24.14 -14.26 -9.38
C MET A 41 -25.17 -15.34 -9.04
N ASN A 42 -26.18 -15.48 -9.90
CA ASN A 42 -27.30 -16.44 -9.72
C ASN A 42 -28.07 -16.28 -8.40
N GLY A 43 -28.14 -15.04 -7.86
CA GLY A 43 -28.81 -14.74 -6.59
C GLY A 43 -27.94 -14.93 -5.34
N ASP A 44 -26.68 -15.37 -5.49
CA ASP A 44 -25.71 -15.48 -4.41
C ASP A 44 -24.76 -14.28 -4.43
N SER A 45 -24.51 -13.67 -3.28
CA SER A 45 -23.46 -12.68 -3.11
C SER A 45 -22.11 -13.38 -2.94
N ILE A 46 -21.14 -13.02 -3.77
CA ILE A 46 -19.77 -13.55 -3.72
C ILE A 46 -18.83 -12.47 -3.21
N ASP A 47 -18.31 -12.68 -2.01
CA ASP A 47 -17.31 -11.84 -1.42
C ASP A 47 -15.93 -12.16 -1.98
N ASN A 48 -15.19 -11.12 -2.33
CA ASN A 48 -13.85 -11.20 -2.88
C ASN A 48 -12.86 -10.46 -1.99
N VAL A 49 -11.72 -11.06 -1.73
CA VAL A 49 -10.61 -10.48 -0.98
C VAL A 49 -9.35 -10.55 -1.82
N LEU A 50 -8.88 -9.40 -2.28
CA LEU A 50 -7.65 -9.27 -3.05
C LEU A 50 -6.56 -8.67 -2.16
N LYS A 51 -5.46 -9.39 -1.98
CA LYS A 51 -4.28 -8.90 -1.27
C LYS A 51 -3.19 -8.62 -2.28
N LEU A 52 -2.82 -7.35 -2.43
CA LEU A 52 -1.77 -6.90 -3.33
C LEU A 52 -0.53 -6.48 -2.57
N ASN A 53 0.63 -6.78 -3.13
CA ASN A 53 1.93 -6.31 -2.67
C ASN A 53 2.76 -5.89 -3.88
N THR A 54 3.47 -4.77 -3.74
CA THR A 54 4.44 -4.32 -4.73
C THR A 54 5.84 -4.60 -4.18
N ASP A 55 6.66 -5.32 -4.91
CA ASP A 55 8.03 -5.57 -4.50
C ASP A 55 8.91 -4.31 -4.71
N LYS A 56 10.19 -4.41 -4.32
CA LYS A 56 11.17 -3.32 -4.47
C LYS A 56 11.43 -2.91 -5.92
N ASP A 57 11.15 -3.80 -6.88
CA ASP A 57 11.35 -3.58 -8.30
C ASP A 57 10.05 -3.07 -8.99
N GLY A 58 9.00 -2.82 -8.19
CA GLY A 58 7.69 -2.32 -8.66
C GLY A 58 6.79 -3.40 -9.28
N LYS A 59 7.16 -4.68 -9.15
CA LYS A 59 6.35 -5.78 -9.65
C LYS A 59 5.19 -6.04 -8.71
N LEU A 60 3.98 -6.08 -9.26
CA LEU A 60 2.77 -6.40 -8.53
C LEU A 60 2.60 -7.91 -8.39
N ALA A 61 2.39 -8.36 -7.17
CA ALA A 61 2.08 -9.74 -6.82
C ALA A 61 0.96 -9.76 -5.77
N GLY A 62 0.35 -10.91 -5.54
CA GLY A 62 -0.70 -11.01 -4.54
C GLY A 62 -1.55 -12.25 -4.69
N THR A 63 -2.68 -12.26 -3.99
CA THR A 63 -3.67 -13.35 -4.03
C THR A 63 -5.07 -12.80 -4.04
N LEU A 64 -5.94 -13.43 -4.84
CA LEU A 64 -7.37 -13.22 -4.83
C LEU A 64 -8.04 -14.43 -4.19
N GLU A 65 -8.91 -14.21 -3.23
CA GLU A 65 -9.76 -15.23 -2.62
C GLU A 65 -11.22 -14.95 -2.93
N ALA A 66 -11.91 -15.94 -3.48
CA ALA A 66 -13.34 -15.90 -3.78
C ALA A 66 -13.95 -17.26 -3.50
N ARG A 67 -15.08 -17.33 -2.78
CA ARG A 67 -15.75 -18.60 -2.40
C ARG A 67 -14.81 -19.63 -1.73
N GLY A 68 -13.81 -19.17 -0.97
CA GLY A 68 -12.81 -20.04 -0.35
C GLY A 68 -11.74 -20.59 -1.29
N ILE A 69 -11.76 -20.21 -2.58
CA ILE A 69 -10.72 -20.55 -3.55
C ILE A 69 -9.69 -19.43 -3.58
N LYS A 70 -8.43 -19.77 -3.34
CA LYS A 70 -7.32 -18.85 -3.40
C LYS A 70 -6.59 -18.98 -4.73
N MET A 71 -6.40 -17.85 -5.40
CA MET A 71 -5.76 -17.73 -6.71
C MET A 71 -4.59 -16.76 -6.62
N ASP A 72 -3.47 -17.08 -7.24
CA ASP A 72 -2.32 -16.18 -7.29
C ASP A 72 -2.50 -15.13 -8.38
N VAL A 73 -2.11 -13.89 -8.05
CA VAL A 73 -2.03 -12.78 -9.00
C VAL A 73 -0.87 -13.02 -9.95
N GLN A 74 -1.17 -13.01 -11.24
CA GLN A 74 -0.22 -13.19 -12.33
C GLN A 74 -0.18 -11.95 -13.23
N GLU A 75 0.93 -11.73 -13.93
CA GLU A 75 1.13 -10.62 -14.88
C GLU A 75 0.81 -9.23 -14.31
N GLY A 76 1.00 -9.07 -12.99
CA GLY A 76 0.69 -7.83 -12.29
C GLY A 76 1.53 -6.65 -12.76
N LYS A 77 0.88 -5.53 -13.07
CA LYS A 77 1.50 -4.28 -13.54
C LYS A 77 0.88 -3.08 -12.83
N VAL A 78 1.71 -2.07 -12.60
CA VAL A 78 1.32 -0.76 -12.07
C VAL A 78 1.89 0.34 -12.96
N SER A 79 1.07 1.29 -13.35
CA SER A 79 1.49 2.43 -14.16
C SER A 79 0.78 3.71 -13.69
N GLY A 80 1.47 4.50 -12.86
CA GLY A 80 0.86 5.66 -12.20
C GLY A 80 -0.19 5.24 -11.19
N ASN A 81 -1.46 5.49 -11.46
CA ASN A 81 -2.59 5.02 -10.66
C ASN A 81 -3.37 3.87 -11.33
N GLU A 82 -2.89 3.34 -12.44
CA GLU A 82 -3.50 2.21 -13.12
C GLU A 82 -2.90 0.90 -12.61
N VAL A 83 -3.74 -0.08 -12.34
CA VAL A 83 -3.39 -1.43 -11.93
C VAL A 83 -3.99 -2.44 -12.89
N SER A 84 -3.22 -3.44 -13.29
CA SER A 84 -3.72 -4.57 -14.05
C SER A 84 -3.06 -5.88 -13.62
N PHE A 85 -3.82 -6.96 -13.64
CA PHE A 85 -3.35 -8.31 -13.33
C PHE A 85 -4.34 -9.35 -13.85
N GLN A 86 -3.94 -10.60 -13.80
CA GLN A 86 -4.86 -11.71 -14.04
C GLN A 86 -4.78 -12.77 -12.96
N VAL A 87 -5.84 -13.54 -12.82
CA VAL A 87 -5.89 -14.76 -12.02
C VAL A 87 -6.44 -15.90 -12.86
N GLU A 88 -6.06 -17.12 -12.50
CA GLU A 88 -6.59 -18.33 -13.12
C GLU A 88 -7.35 -19.14 -12.08
N VAL A 89 -8.55 -19.55 -12.42
CA VAL A 89 -9.35 -20.45 -11.61
C VAL A 89 -9.59 -21.75 -12.38
N GLN A 90 -9.32 -22.86 -11.73
CA GLN A 90 -9.59 -24.19 -12.27
C GLN A 90 -10.93 -24.66 -11.71
N LEU A 91 -11.94 -24.63 -12.54
CA LEU A 91 -13.24 -25.25 -12.31
C LEU A 91 -13.34 -26.52 -13.17
N GLU A 92 -14.49 -26.79 -13.81
CA GLU A 92 -14.60 -27.84 -14.83
C GLU A 92 -13.67 -27.56 -16.01
N GLN A 93 -13.45 -26.28 -16.29
CA GLN A 93 -12.48 -25.77 -17.25
C GLN A 93 -11.63 -24.64 -16.61
N LYS A 94 -10.50 -24.35 -17.23
CA LYS A 94 -9.65 -23.23 -16.83
C LYS A 94 -10.28 -21.91 -17.30
N ILE A 95 -10.52 -21.01 -16.34
CA ILE A 95 -11.01 -19.66 -16.61
C ILE A 95 -9.90 -18.68 -16.24
N THR A 96 -9.58 -17.78 -17.14
CA THR A 96 -8.67 -16.65 -16.88
C THR A 96 -9.52 -15.40 -16.68
N VAL A 97 -9.30 -14.73 -15.56
CA VAL A 97 -9.94 -13.44 -15.26
C VAL A 97 -8.88 -12.35 -15.22
N ARG A 98 -9.02 -11.37 -16.11
CA ARG A 98 -8.15 -10.19 -16.17
C ARG A 98 -8.84 -9.02 -15.51
N PHE A 99 -8.09 -8.28 -14.69
CA PHE A 99 -8.53 -7.09 -13.98
C PHE A 99 -7.76 -5.89 -14.50
N GLU A 100 -8.45 -4.78 -14.75
CA GLU A 100 -7.87 -3.50 -15.14
C GLU A 100 -8.64 -2.39 -14.43
N GLY A 101 -7.95 -1.50 -13.72
CA GLY A 101 -8.63 -0.43 -12.97
C GLY A 101 -7.73 0.71 -12.58
N LYS A 102 -8.34 1.78 -12.09
CA LYS A 102 -7.67 2.97 -11.55
C LYS A 102 -7.84 3.02 -10.05
N ILE A 103 -6.77 3.34 -9.36
CA ILE A 103 -6.76 3.54 -7.92
C ILE A 103 -6.92 5.03 -7.63
N GLU A 104 -7.96 5.36 -6.87
CA GLU A 104 -8.22 6.69 -6.34
C GLU A 104 -8.41 6.59 -4.83
N ALA A 105 -7.43 7.08 -4.06
CA ALA A 105 -7.39 6.92 -2.60
C ALA A 105 -7.52 5.44 -2.17
N ASP A 106 -8.63 5.07 -1.56
CA ASP A 106 -8.91 3.73 -1.06
C ASP A 106 -9.95 2.97 -1.92
N THR A 107 -10.14 3.37 -3.17
CA THR A 107 -11.00 2.68 -4.15
C THR A 107 -10.22 2.27 -5.39
N ILE A 108 -10.63 1.16 -6.01
CA ILE A 108 -10.28 0.80 -7.38
C ILE A 108 -11.58 0.79 -8.17
N ASP A 109 -11.58 1.47 -9.29
CA ASP A 109 -12.69 1.50 -10.25
C ASP A 109 -12.18 1.03 -11.62
N GLY A 110 -12.86 0.07 -12.23
CA GLY A 110 -12.39 -0.54 -13.47
C GLY A 110 -13.29 -1.63 -14.01
N GLN A 111 -12.66 -2.61 -14.65
CA GLN A 111 -13.33 -3.71 -15.35
C GLN A 111 -12.60 -5.02 -15.08
N LEU A 112 -13.35 -6.11 -15.07
CA LEU A 112 -12.82 -7.45 -15.16
C LEU A 112 -13.33 -8.16 -16.44
N LYS A 113 -12.46 -8.95 -17.06
CA LYS A 113 -12.76 -9.75 -18.24
C LYS A 113 -12.51 -11.22 -17.93
N ALA A 114 -13.57 -12.01 -17.96
CA ALA A 114 -13.51 -13.46 -17.74
C ALA A 114 -13.55 -14.18 -19.09
N LYS A 115 -12.53 -15.00 -19.34
CA LYS A 115 -12.41 -15.80 -20.55
C LYS A 115 -12.43 -17.30 -20.22
N GLY A 116 -13.44 -18.02 -20.78
CA GLY A 116 -13.58 -19.47 -20.72
C GLY A 116 -14.26 -19.97 -22.00
N ASP A 117 -13.96 -21.20 -22.47
CA ASP A 117 -14.54 -21.85 -23.66
C ASP A 117 -14.60 -20.99 -24.94
N GLY A 118 -13.66 -20.05 -25.10
CA GLY A 118 -13.63 -19.17 -26.25
C GLY A 118 -14.56 -17.95 -26.15
N GLU A 119 -15.39 -17.85 -25.13
CA GLU A 119 -16.18 -16.66 -24.81
C GLU A 119 -15.44 -15.75 -23.82
N GLU A 120 -15.53 -14.45 -24.05
CA GLU A 120 -15.05 -13.41 -23.13
C GLU A 120 -16.25 -12.59 -22.66
N ARG A 121 -16.36 -12.38 -21.35
CA ARG A 121 -17.38 -11.55 -20.74
C ARG A 121 -16.74 -10.48 -19.89
N GLU A 122 -17.28 -9.28 -19.99
CA GLU A 122 -16.78 -8.09 -19.27
C GLU A 122 -17.80 -7.67 -18.20
N PHE A 123 -17.28 -7.28 -17.02
CA PHE A 123 -18.08 -6.85 -15.89
C PHE A 123 -17.41 -5.61 -15.25
N PRO A 124 -18.18 -4.69 -14.67
CA PRO A 124 -17.61 -3.62 -13.85
C PRO A 124 -16.90 -4.21 -12.63
N TRP A 125 -15.83 -3.55 -12.23
CA TRP A 125 -15.04 -3.91 -11.06
C TRP A 125 -14.82 -2.69 -10.17
N GLU A 126 -15.45 -2.71 -9.02
CA GLU A 126 -15.24 -1.71 -7.98
C GLU A 126 -14.75 -2.42 -6.73
N ALA A 127 -13.61 -1.99 -6.17
CA ALA A 127 -13.07 -2.56 -4.95
C ALA A 127 -12.66 -1.46 -3.97
N THR A 128 -12.87 -1.70 -2.68
CA THR A 128 -12.52 -0.76 -1.62
C THR A 128 -11.39 -1.34 -0.78
N ARG A 129 -10.39 -0.53 -0.47
CA ARG A 129 -9.35 -0.90 0.49
C ARG A 129 -9.99 -1.06 1.87
N SER A 130 -9.83 -2.23 2.48
CA SER A 130 -10.47 -2.55 3.75
C SER A 130 -9.56 -3.47 4.56
N VAL A 131 -9.04 -2.93 5.65
CA VAL A 131 -8.20 -3.69 6.58
C VAL A 131 -9.07 -4.23 7.71
N GLN A 132 -9.02 -5.55 7.90
CA GLN A 132 -9.72 -6.24 8.98
C GLN A 132 -8.72 -6.75 10.03
N ALA A 133 -9.23 -7.16 11.19
CA ALA A 133 -8.42 -7.72 12.27
C ALA A 133 -7.48 -8.85 11.79
N ALA A 134 -7.99 -9.77 10.98
CA ALA A 134 -7.22 -10.89 10.42
C ALA A 134 -6.03 -10.46 9.53
N ASP A 135 -6.08 -9.25 8.95
CA ASP A 135 -5.02 -8.74 8.08
C ASP A 135 -3.83 -8.18 8.88
N VAL A 136 -4.05 -7.81 10.14
CA VAL A 136 -3.00 -7.24 11.01
C VAL A 136 -2.45 -8.24 12.02
N VAL A 137 -3.09 -9.39 12.21
CA VAL A 137 -2.61 -10.45 13.11
C VAL A 137 -1.30 -11.05 12.61
N GLY A 138 -0.29 -11.08 13.47
CA GLY A 138 1.03 -11.63 13.20
C GLY A 138 2.15 -10.81 13.82
N ALA A 139 3.39 -11.15 13.49
CA ALA A 139 4.58 -10.45 13.98
C ALA A 139 5.07 -9.44 12.94
N TRP A 140 5.09 -8.18 13.30
CA TRP A 140 5.55 -7.06 12.48
C TRP A 140 6.94 -6.63 12.91
N GLN A 141 7.94 -6.76 12.04
CA GLN A 141 9.25 -6.17 12.27
C GLN A 141 9.17 -4.69 11.92
N LEU A 142 9.22 -3.82 12.91
CA LEU A 142 9.24 -2.38 12.70
C LEU A 142 10.68 -1.90 12.44
N LYS A 143 10.79 -0.76 11.77
CA LYS A 143 12.04 -0.02 11.58
C LYS A 143 11.79 1.46 11.85
N ILE A 144 12.54 2.01 12.80
CA ILE A 144 12.48 3.40 13.22
C ILE A 144 13.91 3.95 13.12
N VAL A 145 14.08 5.12 12.52
CA VAL A 145 15.36 5.83 12.51
C VAL A 145 15.25 7.00 13.47
N THR A 146 16.08 7.01 14.50
CA THR A 146 16.12 8.05 15.51
C THR A 146 16.82 9.32 14.97
N PRO A 147 16.66 10.50 15.60
CA PRO A 147 17.28 11.75 15.14
C PRO A 147 18.81 11.72 15.10
N ASP A 148 19.45 10.91 15.93
CA ASP A 148 20.90 10.67 15.96
C ASP A 148 21.37 9.62 14.96
N GLY A 149 20.45 9.05 14.16
CA GLY A 149 20.75 8.11 13.06
C GLY A 149 20.79 6.64 13.48
N GLU A 150 20.47 6.30 14.71
CA GLU A 150 20.33 4.92 15.15
C GLU A 150 19.11 4.27 14.49
N THR A 151 19.19 2.98 14.17
CA THR A 151 18.07 2.23 13.64
C THR A 151 17.58 1.23 14.69
N LEU A 152 16.37 1.46 15.19
CA LEU A 152 15.66 0.55 16.08
C LEU A 152 14.81 -0.43 15.26
N GLN A 153 14.77 -1.68 15.71
CA GLN A 153 14.03 -2.74 15.02
C GLN A 153 13.15 -3.55 16.00
N PRO A 154 12.16 -2.91 16.62
CA PRO A 154 11.25 -3.62 17.50
C PRO A 154 10.32 -4.56 16.74
N VAL A 155 9.74 -5.52 17.46
CA VAL A 155 8.74 -6.47 16.96
C VAL A 155 7.41 -6.21 17.63
N LEU A 156 6.41 -5.82 16.86
CA LEU A 156 5.01 -5.74 17.29
C LEU A 156 4.33 -7.06 16.95
N THR A 157 3.91 -7.83 17.96
CA THR A 157 3.19 -9.08 17.77
C THR A 157 1.72 -8.87 18.10
N ILE A 158 0.85 -8.97 17.08
CA ILE A 158 -0.59 -8.79 17.20
C ILE A 158 -1.27 -10.15 17.16
N ALA A 159 -2.17 -10.39 18.08
CA ALA A 159 -3.04 -11.57 18.13
C ALA A 159 -4.50 -11.15 18.28
N GLU A 160 -5.41 -12.01 17.87
CA GLU A 160 -6.84 -11.85 18.15
C GLU A 160 -7.25 -12.83 19.26
N LYS A 161 -7.79 -12.31 20.36
CA LYS A 161 -8.34 -13.07 21.48
C LYS A 161 -9.79 -12.64 21.70
N GLU A 162 -10.72 -13.58 21.64
CA GLU A 162 -12.15 -13.29 21.85
C GLU A 162 -12.69 -12.13 20.99
N LYS A 163 -12.25 -12.05 19.71
CA LYS A 163 -12.56 -10.98 18.76
C LYS A 163 -12.00 -9.58 19.12
N VAL A 164 -11.08 -9.53 20.08
CA VAL A 164 -10.35 -8.30 20.44
C VAL A 164 -8.90 -8.45 20.03
N LEU A 165 -8.36 -7.41 19.39
CA LEU A 165 -6.93 -7.34 19.09
C LEU A 165 -6.16 -7.05 20.37
N VAL A 166 -5.11 -7.84 20.61
CA VAL A 166 -4.13 -7.65 21.68
C VAL A 166 -2.74 -7.70 21.06
N ALA A 167 -1.78 -7.01 21.66
CA ALA A 167 -0.42 -7.03 21.13
C ALA A 167 0.63 -6.93 22.24
N THR A 168 1.83 -7.39 21.90
CA THR A 168 3.05 -7.17 22.65
C THR A 168 4.07 -6.46 21.77
N TYR A 169 4.92 -5.64 22.39
CA TYR A 169 5.98 -4.90 21.73
C TYR A 169 7.32 -5.31 22.32
N GLY A 170 8.18 -5.90 21.51
CA GLY A 170 9.49 -6.40 21.90
C GLY A 170 10.62 -5.56 21.32
N ILE A 171 11.57 -5.17 22.17
CA ILE A 171 12.81 -4.50 21.77
C ILE A 171 13.95 -4.92 22.72
N ASN A 172 15.12 -5.27 22.19
CA ASN A 172 16.32 -5.60 22.98
C ASN A 172 16.06 -6.60 24.13
N ASP A 173 15.45 -7.76 23.81
CA ASP A 173 15.09 -8.82 24.76
C ASP A 173 14.07 -8.45 25.85
N LYS A 174 13.54 -7.24 25.82
CA LYS A 174 12.42 -6.81 26.65
C LYS A 174 11.13 -6.88 25.84
N SER A 175 10.04 -7.22 26.52
CA SER A 175 8.70 -7.20 25.94
C SER A 175 7.75 -6.49 26.89
N VAL A 176 6.92 -5.61 26.34
CA VAL A 176 5.89 -4.89 27.07
C VAL A 176 4.53 -5.12 26.40
N ASP A 177 3.47 -5.02 27.18
CA ASP A 177 2.12 -5.04 26.63
C ASP A 177 1.83 -3.71 25.91
N VAL A 178 1.11 -3.82 24.80
CA VAL A 178 0.63 -2.69 24.03
C VAL A 178 -0.70 -2.24 24.62
N THR A 179 -0.87 -0.94 24.78
CA THR A 179 -2.12 -0.32 25.20
C THR A 179 -2.80 0.39 24.03
N GLU A 180 -4.08 0.74 24.17
CA GLU A 180 -4.90 1.49 23.21
C GLU A 180 -4.82 0.95 21.77
N LEU A 181 -4.64 -0.39 21.60
CA LEU A 181 -4.59 -1.01 20.29
C LEU A 181 -5.94 -0.92 19.59
N LYS A 182 -6.00 -0.22 18.47
CA LYS A 182 -7.21 0.03 17.68
C LYS A 182 -6.94 -0.13 16.19
N LEU A 183 -7.87 -0.77 15.50
CA LEU A 183 -7.93 -0.79 14.04
C LEU A 183 -9.23 -0.09 13.63
N LYS A 184 -9.12 1.11 13.07
CA LYS A 184 -10.26 1.92 12.64
C LYS A 184 -9.91 2.69 11.36
N ASP A 185 -10.85 2.76 10.43
CA ASP A 185 -10.70 3.50 9.17
C ASP A 185 -9.40 3.14 8.41
N ASN A 186 -9.11 1.83 8.32
CA ASN A 186 -7.88 1.28 7.73
C ASN A 186 -6.58 1.73 8.43
N GLN A 187 -6.67 2.28 9.63
CA GLN A 187 -5.52 2.74 10.41
C GLN A 187 -5.37 1.88 11.67
N LEU A 188 -4.16 1.40 11.90
CA LEU A 188 -3.74 0.76 13.13
C LEU A 188 -3.11 1.82 14.03
N SER A 189 -3.60 1.95 15.27
CA SER A 189 -3.01 2.79 16.31
C SER A 189 -2.78 1.99 17.57
N PHE A 190 -1.72 2.32 18.31
CA PHE A 190 -1.39 1.68 19.57
C PHE A 190 -0.39 2.53 20.36
N GLU A 191 -0.32 2.27 21.67
CA GLU A 191 0.57 2.97 22.58
C GLU A 191 1.49 1.97 23.29
N VAL A 192 2.71 2.43 23.60
CA VAL A 192 3.73 1.65 24.30
C VAL A 192 4.32 2.51 25.41
N ASP A 193 4.25 2.01 26.63
CA ASP A 193 4.94 2.57 27.79
C ASP A 193 6.16 1.71 28.12
N SER A 194 7.32 2.34 28.20
CA SER A 194 8.59 1.66 28.46
C SER A 194 9.57 2.60 29.19
N GLU A 195 10.84 2.23 29.22
CA GLU A 195 11.91 3.06 29.79
C GLU A 195 13.01 3.30 28.75
N TYR A 196 13.50 4.51 28.67
CA TYR A 196 14.67 4.87 27.91
C TYR A 196 15.71 5.53 28.83
N GLN A 197 16.88 4.93 28.95
CA GLN A 197 17.99 5.38 29.84
C GLN A 197 17.54 5.62 31.29
N GLY A 198 16.58 4.84 31.79
CA GLY A 198 16.05 4.96 33.14
C GLY A 198 14.92 5.96 33.32
N SER A 199 14.51 6.65 32.25
CA SER A 199 13.40 7.60 32.26
C SER A 199 12.14 6.97 31.61
N PRO A 200 10.92 7.28 32.11
CA PRO A 200 9.69 6.83 31.49
C PRO A 200 9.60 7.35 30.04
N LEU A 201 9.34 6.45 29.12
CA LEU A 201 9.13 6.71 27.70
C LEU A 201 7.72 6.28 27.31
N HIS A 202 6.94 7.21 26.81
CA HIS A 202 5.64 6.94 26.19
C HIS A 202 5.74 7.13 24.68
N VAL A 203 5.19 6.18 23.90
CA VAL A 203 5.21 6.24 22.42
C VAL A 203 3.84 5.88 21.87
N ALA A 204 3.23 6.78 21.11
CA ALA A 204 1.97 6.58 20.40
C ALA A 204 2.22 6.38 18.90
N TYR A 205 1.78 5.26 18.37
CA TYR A 205 1.95 4.86 16.97
C TYR A 205 0.65 5.04 16.19
N LYS A 206 0.76 5.49 14.94
CA LYS A 206 -0.33 5.50 13.96
C LYS A 206 0.21 5.08 12.60
N GLY A 207 -0.34 4.01 12.02
CA GLY A 207 0.13 3.51 10.73
C GLY A 207 -0.99 2.91 9.90
N LYS A 208 -0.79 2.89 8.57
CA LYS A 208 -1.68 2.24 7.62
C LYS A 208 -1.10 0.89 7.19
N PRO A 209 -1.78 -0.23 7.49
CA PRO A 209 -1.42 -1.53 6.93
C PRO A 209 -1.71 -1.55 5.43
N GLN A 210 -0.74 -2.06 4.65
CA GLN A 210 -0.82 -2.20 3.20
C GLN A 210 -0.26 -3.58 2.82
N GLY A 211 -1.12 -4.60 2.85
CA GLY A 211 -0.70 -5.98 2.68
C GLY A 211 0.27 -6.41 3.80
N SER A 212 1.50 -6.78 3.43
CA SER A 212 2.55 -7.15 4.39
C SER A 212 3.36 -5.96 4.92
N ARG A 213 3.04 -4.73 4.52
CA ARG A 213 3.74 -3.51 4.93
C ARG A 213 2.89 -2.69 5.89
N LEU A 214 3.54 -1.99 6.79
CA LEU A 214 2.94 -1.00 7.68
C LEU A 214 3.78 0.28 7.57
N LYS A 215 3.15 1.40 7.30
CA LYS A 215 3.81 2.71 7.25
C LYS A 215 3.07 3.69 8.13
N GLY A 216 3.79 4.53 8.85
CA GLY A 216 3.16 5.53 9.68
C GLY A 216 4.15 6.39 10.43
N SER A 217 3.62 7.13 11.38
CA SER A 217 4.37 7.99 12.30
C SER A 217 4.15 7.55 13.74
N LEU A 218 5.10 7.90 14.58
CA LEU A 218 4.99 7.77 16.02
C LEU A 218 5.28 9.12 16.67
N GLU A 219 4.61 9.37 17.77
CA GLU A 219 4.89 10.47 18.69
C GLU A 219 5.49 9.90 19.97
N TYR A 220 6.56 10.49 20.48
CA TYR A 220 7.19 10.04 21.72
C TYR A 220 7.30 11.17 22.72
N SER A 221 7.30 10.81 24.01
CA SER A 221 7.63 11.71 25.08
C SER A 221 8.54 11.02 26.13
N VAL A 222 9.62 11.69 26.52
CA VAL A 222 10.59 11.24 27.52
C VAL A 222 11.19 12.47 28.22
N ASP A 223 11.23 12.50 29.55
CA ASP A 223 11.80 13.58 30.36
C ASP A 223 11.32 15.00 29.97
N GLY A 224 10.04 15.15 29.62
CA GLY A 224 9.46 16.41 29.21
C GLY A 224 9.81 16.84 27.76
N ASN A 225 10.63 16.07 27.06
CA ASN A 225 10.88 16.24 25.63
C ASN A 225 9.91 15.38 24.83
N SER A 226 9.45 15.90 23.69
CA SER A 226 8.59 15.18 22.77
C SER A 226 9.03 15.36 21.33
N GLY A 227 8.68 14.42 20.46
CA GLY A 227 9.01 14.50 19.05
C GLY A 227 8.16 13.52 18.25
N GLN A 228 8.31 13.59 16.93
CA GLN A 228 7.65 12.72 15.97
C GLN A 228 8.68 12.08 15.05
N LEU A 229 8.49 10.79 14.74
CA LEU A 229 9.32 10.04 13.82
C LEU A 229 8.44 9.25 12.86
N GLU A 230 8.99 8.93 11.69
CA GLU A 230 8.38 7.98 10.77
C GLU A 230 8.83 6.56 11.09
N PHE A 231 7.96 5.59 10.84
CA PHE A 231 8.31 4.19 10.92
C PHE A 231 7.77 3.39 9.74
N THR A 232 8.41 2.27 9.49
CA THR A 232 7.92 1.23 8.59
C THR A 232 7.87 -0.10 9.31
N GLY A 233 7.02 -1.00 8.84
CA GLY A 233 6.90 -2.35 9.36
C GLY A 233 6.75 -3.38 8.24
N MET A 234 7.25 -4.58 8.46
CA MET A 234 7.07 -5.74 7.58
C MET A 234 6.48 -6.89 8.40
N LEU A 235 5.37 -7.44 7.91
CA LEU A 235 4.77 -8.65 8.49
C LEU A 235 5.70 -9.83 8.19
N LYS A 236 6.16 -10.51 9.25
CA LYS A 236 6.92 -11.74 9.11
C LYS A 236 6.00 -12.86 8.64
N GLU A 237 6.46 -13.65 7.67
CA GLU A 237 5.72 -14.84 7.26
C GLU A 237 5.53 -15.77 8.46
N LYS A 238 4.32 -16.33 8.58
CA LYS A 238 4.09 -17.41 9.55
C LYS A 238 4.88 -18.63 9.06
N LYS A 239 5.91 -19.01 9.84
CA LYS A 239 6.62 -20.28 9.61
C LYS A 239 5.70 -21.47 9.91
#